data_631e4d2b36a619d6add8aa91d97c5a13
#
_entry.id   631e4d2b36a619d6add8aa91d97c5a13
#
_cell.length_a   1.000
_cell.length_b   1.000
_cell.length_c   1.000
_cell.angle_alpha   90.00
_cell.angle_beta   90.00
_cell.angle_gamma   90.00
#
_symmetry.space_group_name_H-M   'P 1'
#
loop_
_entity.id
_entity.type
_entity.pdbx_description
1 polymer ?
#
loop_
_entity_poly.entity_id
_entity_poly.type
_entity_poly.pdbx_seq_one_letter_code
_entity_poly.pdbx_strand_id
1 'polypeptide(L)'
;MDVILLERVGKLGHMGDTVRVKDGYARNFLLPRGKALRATEANKKKFEARRADLEARNHELKRGAGEVSSKLEGATVVIIRQAGETGQLYGSVSARDIAEALTAAGHPVQRGHVAIQHPIKALGLHPVPIHLHPEVESKVTVNVARSAEQAERQAKGEDLTVREQTSMDDLGLEVGKALAEAGPGESLGRE
;
A
#
# COMPACT_ATOMS: atom_id res chain seq x y z
N MET A 1 -30.56 8.38 -10.83
CA MET A 1 -30.61 9.16 -12.09
C MET A 1 -29.73 8.49 -13.15
N ASP A 2 -30.10 8.64 -14.40
CA ASP A 2 -29.34 8.03 -15.50
C ASP A 2 -28.24 9.00 -15.96
N VAL A 3 -27.03 8.46 -16.13
CA VAL A 3 -25.85 9.22 -16.55
C VAL A 3 -25.10 8.48 -17.67
N ILE A 4 -24.45 9.23 -18.54
CA ILE A 4 -23.56 8.72 -19.59
C ILE A 4 -22.14 8.85 -19.07
N LEU A 5 -21.39 7.77 -19.06
CA LEU A 5 -19.99 7.78 -18.62
C LEU A 5 -19.08 8.36 -19.71
N LEU A 6 -18.24 9.34 -19.35
CA LEU A 6 -17.23 9.94 -20.24
C LEU A 6 -15.88 9.23 -20.15
N GLU A 7 -15.64 8.48 -19.08
CA GLU A 7 -14.48 7.64 -18.84
C GLU A 7 -14.91 6.32 -18.19
N ARG A 8 -14.06 5.32 -18.21
CA ARG A 8 -14.31 4.09 -17.49
C ARG A 8 -14.32 4.37 -15.98
N VAL A 9 -15.39 3.97 -15.31
CA VAL A 9 -15.50 4.03 -13.85
C VAL A 9 -15.59 2.61 -13.32
N GLY A 10 -14.64 2.20 -12.48
CA GLY A 10 -14.60 0.87 -11.87
C GLY A 10 -15.95 0.52 -11.22
N LYS A 11 -16.46 -0.68 -11.45
CA LYS A 11 -17.74 -1.23 -10.98
C LYS A 11 -19.01 -0.63 -11.62
N LEU A 12 -18.92 0.39 -12.46
CA LEU A 12 -20.10 0.99 -13.14
C LEU A 12 -20.18 0.62 -14.61
N GLY A 13 -19.09 0.75 -15.36
CA GLY A 13 -19.10 0.47 -16.79
C GLY A 13 -17.98 1.19 -17.56
N HIS A 14 -18.08 1.08 -18.89
CA HIS A 14 -17.13 1.67 -19.83
C HIS A 14 -17.57 3.05 -20.29
N MET A 15 -16.68 3.73 -20.99
CA MET A 15 -16.99 5.01 -21.65
C MET A 15 -18.14 4.83 -22.64
N GLY A 16 -19.12 5.74 -22.59
CA GLY A 16 -20.30 5.71 -23.43
C GLY A 16 -21.49 4.94 -22.84
N ASP A 17 -21.28 4.15 -21.79
CA ASP A 17 -22.39 3.43 -21.18
C ASP A 17 -23.35 4.39 -20.48
N THR A 18 -24.64 4.15 -20.67
CA THR A 18 -25.71 4.81 -19.90
C THR A 18 -26.05 3.96 -18.71
N VAL A 19 -25.70 4.45 -17.51
CA VAL A 19 -25.88 3.70 -16.26
C VAL A 19 -26.76 4.45 -15.27
N ARG A 20 -27.57 3.67 -14.54
CA ARG A 20 -28.42 4.20 -13.48
C ARG A 20 -27.67 4.21 -12.16
N VAL A 21 -27.50 5.37 -11.57
CA VAL A 21 -26.77 5.56 -10.30
C VAL A 21 -27.60 6.32 -9.26
N LYS A 22 -27.20 6.22 -7.98
CA LYS A 22 -27.83 6.97 -6.90
C LYS A 22 -27.60 8.47 -7.13
N ASP A 23 -28.64 9.29 -6.88
CA ASP A 23 -28.63 10.73 -7.16
C ASP A 23 -27.50 11.48 -6.47
N GLY A 24 -27.22 11.15 -5.20
CA GLY A 24 -26.13 11.73 -4.44
C GLY A 24 -24.75 11.44 -5.05
N TYR A 25 -24.53 10.22 -5.50
CA TYR A 25 -23.28 9.83 -6.14
C TYR A 25 -23.07 10.54 -7.48
N ALA A 26 -24.12 10.65 -8.27
CA ALA A 26 -24.05 11.40 -9.52
C ALA A 26 -23.75 12.88 -9.30
N ARG A 27 -24.50 13.55 -8.41
CA ARG A 27 -24.38 15.01 -8.18
C ARG A 27 -23.10 15.41 -7.48
N ASN A 28 -22.61 14.60 -6.52
CA ASN A 28 -21.49 14.99 -5.67
C ASN A 28 -20.14 14.47 -6.18
N PHE A 29 -20.15 13.43 -7.05
CA PHE A 29 -18.92 12.79 -7.50
C PHE A 29 -18.78 12.79 -9.03
N LEU A 30 -19.72 12.17 -9.76
CA LEU A 30 -19.55 11.96 -11.19
C LEU A 30 -19.62 13.25 -12.00
N LEU A 31 -20.67 14.07 -11.78
CA LEU A 31 -20.89 15.31 -12.53
C LEU A 31 -19.84 16.39 -12.20
N PRO A 32 -19.51 16.68 -10.92
CA PRO A 32 -18.52 17.71 -10.60
C PRO A 32 -17.11 17.38 -11.08
N ARG A 33 -16.78 16.09 -11.15
CA ARG A 33 -15.46 15.63 -11.64
C ARG A 33 -15.40 15.46 -13.16
N GLY A 34 -16.50 15.72 -13.88
CA GLY A 34 -16.54 15.56 -15.31
C GLY A 34 -16.44 14.11 -15.79
N LYS A 35 -16.72 13.12 -14.92
CA LYS A 35 -16.64 11.68 -15.23
C LYS A 35 -17.89 11.16 -15.93
N ALA A 36 -19.00 11.88 -15.82
CA ALA A 36 -20.25 11.54 -16.47
C ALA A 36 -21.07 12.78 -16.81
N LEU A 37 -22.01 12.65 -17.73
CA LEU A 37 -23.05 13.61 -18.05
C LEU A 37 -24.43 13.05 -17.74
N ARG A 38 -25.42 13.90 -17.51
CA ARG A 38 -26.82 13.46 -17.42
C ARG A 38 -27.27 12.87 -18.74
N ALA A 39 -27.99 11.74 -18.71
CA ALA A 39 -28.47 11.05 -19.88
C ALA A 39 -29.67 11.78 -20.52
N THR A 40 -29.42 12.94 -21.14
CA THR A 40 -30.37 13.66 -21.94
C THR A 40 -30.01 13.49 -23.42
N GLU A 41 -30.99 13.63 -24.36
CA GLU A 41 -30.73 13.49 -25.78
C GLU A 41 -29.70 14.52 -26.30
N ALA A 42 -29.75 15.74 -25.77
CA ALA A 42 -28.78 16.78 -26.11
C ALA A 42 -27.35 16.38 -25.67
N ASN A 43 -27.20 15.74 -24.50
CA ASN A 43 -25.92 15.29 -24.03
C ASN A 43 -25.42 14.01 -24.73
N LYS A 44 -26.33 13.14 -25.20
CA LYS A 44 -25.98 12.01 -26.07
C LYS A 44 -25.34 12.48 -27.37
N LYS A 45 -25.99 13.42 -28.04
CA LYS A 45 -25.44 14.01 -29.28
C LYS A 45 -24.09 14.71 -29.06
N LYS A 46 -23.93 15.42 -27.95
CA LYS A 46 -22.64 16.03 -27.56
C LYS A 46 -21.55 15.00 -27.26
N PHE A 47 -21.91 13.89 -26.66
CA PHE A 47 -21.00 12.79 -26.39
C PHE A 47 -20.54 12.13 -27.68
N GLU A 48 -21.48 11.80 -28.60
CA GLU A 48 -21.17 11.21 -29.89
C GLU A 48 -20.21 12.09 -30.72
N ALA A 49 -20.42 13.41 -30.72
CA ALA A 49 -19.54 14.35 -31.40
C ALA A 49 -18.11 14.42 -30.82
N ARG A 50 -17.94 14.10 -29.53
CA ARG A 50 -16.64 14.18 -28.83
C ARG A 50 -16.05 12.80 -28.51
N ARG A 51 -16.72 11.74 -28.91
CA ARG A 51 -16.31 10.37 -28.56
C ARG A 51 -14.90 10.07 -29.01
N ALA A 52 -14.55 10.40 -30.25
CA ALA A 52 -13.22 10.14 -30.80
C ALA A 52 -12.11 10.86 -30.01
N ASP A 53 -12.35 12.14 -29.63
CA ASP A 53 -11.39 12.93 -28.86
C ASP A 53 -11.22 12.37 -27.45
N LEU A 54 -12.33 11.92 -26.83
CA LEU A 54 -12.29 11.31 -25.50
C LEU A 54 -11.58 9.95 -25.51
N GLU A 55 -11.80 9.13 -26.55
CA GLU A 55 -11.11 7.85 -26.75
C GLU A 55 -9.61 8.06 -26.95
N ALA A 56 -9.20 9.01 -27.80
CA ALA A 56 -7.81 9.35 -28.03
C ALA A 56 -7.12 9.79 -26.73
N ARG A 57 -7.74 10.70 -25.99
CA ARG A 57 -7.23 11.19 -24.70
C ARG A 57 -7.13 10.09 -23.67
N ASN A 58 -8.12 9.21 -23.58
CA ASN A 58 -8.09 8.06 -22.66
C ASN A 58 -6.94 7.09 -23.01
N HIS A 59 -6.70 6.90 -24.31
CA HIS A 59 -5.60 6.05 -24.78
C HIS A 59 -4.22 6.62 -24.41
N GLU A 60 -4.04 7.95 -24.54
CA GLU A 60 -2.82 8.64 -24.10
C GLU A 60 -2.60 8.52 -22.59
N LEU A 61 -3.64 8.75 -21.78
CA LEU A 61 -3.57 8.59 -20.33
C LEU A 61 -3.26 7.16 -19.92
N LYS A 62 -3.88 6.18 -20.58
CA LYS A 62 -3.60 4.76 -20.36
C LYS A 62 -2.15 4.41 -20.69
N ARG A 63 -1.61 4.92 -21.79
CA ARG A 63 -0.21 4.69 -22.18
C ARG A 63 0.76 5.28 -21.16
N GLY A 64 0.55 6.54 -20.75
CA GLY A 64 1.35 7.17 -19.71
C GLY A 64 1.27 6.42 -18.36
N ALA A 65 0.07 5.97 -17.97
CA ALA A 65 -0.11 5.14 -16.78
C ALA A 65 0.61 3.78 -16.91
N GLY A 66 0.64 3.18 -18.10
CA GLY A 66 1.35 1.93 -18.36
C GLY A 66 2.87 2.06 -18.23
N GLU A 67 3.44 3.17 -18.69
CA GLU A 67 4.88 3.46 -18.54
C GLU A 67 5.28 3.64 -17.05
N VAL A 68 4.42 4.29 -16.26
CA VAL A 68 4.63 4.43 -14.81
C VAL A 68 4.41 3.08 -14.12
N SER A 69 3.41 2.30 -14.55
CA SER A 69 3.11 0.97 -14.02
C SER A 69 4.31 0.03 -14.14
N SER A 70 4.93 -0.04 -15.33
CA SER A 70 6.10 -0.89 -15.56
C SER A 70 7.31 -0.52 -14.68
N LYS A 71 7.46 0.77 -14.33
CA LYS A 71 8.51 1.23 -13.41
C LYS A 71 8.19 0.94 -11.94
N LEU A 72 6.91 0.85 -11.60
CA LEU A 72 6.43 0.59 -10.25
C LEU A 72 6.32 -0.92 -9.95
N GLU A 73 6.22 -1.76 -10.96
CA GLU A 73 6.04 -3.18 -10.79
C GLU A 73 7.27 -3.81 -10.12
N GLY A 74 7.05 -4.38 -8.94
CA GLY A 74 8.14 -4.94 -8.11
C GLY A 74 8.94 -3.90 -7.30
N ALA A 75 8.62 -2.61 -7.39
CA ALA A 75 9.29 -1.60 -6.56
C ALA A 75 9.01 -1.83 -5.07
N THR A 76 10.07 -1.73 -4.27
CA THR A 76 9.98 -1.79 -2.81
C THR A 76 10.30 -0.40 -2.24
N VAL A 77 9.41 0.10 -1.40
CA VAL A 77 9.58 1.40 -0.74
C VAL A 77 9.67 1.21 0.76
N VAL A 78 10.70 1.80 1.37
CA VAL A 78 10.95 1.72 2.81
C VAL A 78 10.32 2.92 3.51
N ILE A 79 9.56 2.65 4.56
CA ILE A 79 8.99 3.69 5.44
C ILE A 79 9.44 3.41 6.88
N ILE A 80 10.18 4.34 7.46
CA ILE A 80 10.67 4.23 8.83
C ILE A 80 9.63 4.83 9.77
N ARG A 81 9.17 4.02 10.76
CA ARG A 81 8.22 4.44 11.81
C ARG A 81 8.57 3.79 13.13
N GLN A 82 8.25 4.49 14.23
CA GLN A 82 8.42 3.93 15.57
C GLN A 82 7.38 2.84 15.84
N ALA A 83 7.83 1.73 16.43
CA ALA A 83 6.98 0.60 16.77
C ALA A 83 7.37 0.01 18.13
N GLY A 84 6.37 -0.56 18.80
CA GLY A 84 6.56 -1.30 20.04
C GLY A 84 7.27 -2.64 19.83
N GLU A 85 7.61 -3.32 20.93
CA GLU A 85 8.28 -4.62 20.90
C GLU A 85 7.47 -5.71 20.19
N THR A 86 6.15 -5.59 20.23
CA THR A 86 5.21 -6.51 19.55
C THR A 86 5.12 -6.29 18.04
N GLY A 87 5.92 -5.37 17.46
CA GLY A 87 5.85 -5.06 16.03
C GLY A 87 4.68 -4.15 15.63
N GLN A 88 3.89 -3.67 16.60
CA GLN A 88 2.84 -2.68 16.32
C GLN A 88 3.39 -1.26 16.29
N LEU A 89 2.98 -0.48 15.29
CA LEU A 89 3.36 0.92 15.16
C LEU A 89 2.68 1.77 16.23
N TYR A 90 3.38 2.75 16.80
CA TYR A 90 2.78 3.78 17.67
C TYR A 90 1.88 4.77 16.90
N GLY A 91 1.72 4.57 15.59
CA GLY A 91 0.86 5.31 14.70
C GLY A 91 0.35 4.43 13.57
N SER A 92 0.21 4.99 12.39
CA SER A 92 -0.19 4.24 11.22
C SER A 92 0.50 4.80 9.97
N VAL A 93 0.71 3.96 8.96
CA VAL A 93 1.11 4.38 7.64
C VAL A 93 -0.14 4.53 6.77
N SER A 94 -0.36 5.75 6.30
CA SER A 94 -1.51 6.11 5.48
C SER A 94 -1.17 6.09 3.98
N ALA A 95 -2.21 6.15 3.13
CA ALA A 95 -2.03 6.29 1.68
C ALA A 95 -1.22 7.54 1.29
N ARG A 96 -1.24 8.58 2.11
CA ARG A 96 -0.45 9.80 1.90
C ARG A 96 1.04 9.53 2.12
N ASP A 97 1.40 8.88 3.21
CA ASP A 97 2.79 8.56 3.54
C ASP A 97 3.43 7.68 2.45
N ILE A 98 2.64 6.72 1.92
CA ILE A 98 3.11 5.86 0.82
C ILE A 98 3.29 6.65 -0.47
N ALA A 99 2.36 7.56 -0.81
CA ALA A 99 2.51 8.40 -1.99
C ALA A 99 3.72 9.33 -1.90
N GLU A 100 3.98 9.91 -0.73
CA GLU A 100 5.15 10.75 -0.47
C GLU A 100 6.46 9.93 -0.59
N ALA A 101 6.49 8.72 -0.02
CA ALA A 101 7.65 7.83 -0.10
C ALA A 101 7.93 7.36 -1.54
N LEU A 102 6.89 7.03 -2.32
CA LEU A 102 7.02 6.68 -3.73
C LEU A 102 7.51 7.85 -4.57
N THR A 103 7.02 9.06 -4.29
CA THR A 103 7.46 10.27 -4.98
C THR A 103 8.92 10.58 -4.67
N ALA A 104 9.37 10.39 -3.43
CA ALA A 104 10.78 10.51 -3.04
C ALA A 104 11.68 9.46 -3.72
N ALA A 105 11.15 8.26 -4.00
CA ALA A 105 11.84 7.22 -4.76
C ALA A 105 11.85 7.48 -6.29
N GLY A 106 11.30 8.62 -6.76
CA GLY A 106 11.27 8.99 -8.18
C GLY A 106 10.03 8.52 -8.94
N HIS A 107 9.03 8.00 -8.25
CA HIS A 107 7.76 7.56 -8.86
C HIS A 107 6.65 8.57 -8.52
N PRO A 108 6.18 9.40 -9.47
CA PRO A 108 5.15 10.41 -9.22
C PRO A 108 3.78 9.73 -9.05
N VAL A 109 3.42 9.39 -7.81
CA VAL A 109 2.14 8.77 -7.45
C VAL A 109 1.34 9.70 -6.55
N GLN A 110 0.09 9.96 -6.90
CA GLN A 110 -0.81 10.74 -6.06
C GLN A 110 -1.48 9.86 -4.99
N ARG A 111 -1.83 10.45 -3.85
CA ARG A 111 -2.58 9.77 -2.79
C ARG A 111 -3.81 9.01 -3.29
N GLY A 112 -4.51 9.57 -4.28
CA GLY A 112 -5.72 8.96 -4.84
C GLY A 112 -5.50 7.66 -5.60
N HIS A 113 -4.26 7.39 -6.02
CA HIS A 113 -3.88 6.16 -6.70
C HIS A 113 -3.58 5.01 -5.73
N VAL A 114 -3.31 5.31 -4.46
CA VAL A 114 -2.96 4.29 -3.46
C VAL A 114 -4.24 3.73 -2.84
N ALA A 115 -4.56 2.47 -3.14
CA ALA A 115 -5.78 1.81 -2.69
C ALA A 115 -5.54 0.99 -1.42
N ILE A 116 -5.62 1.65 -0.26
CA ILE A 116 -5.54 1.00 1.04
C ILE A 116 -6.92 1.09 1.70
N GLN A 117 -7.47 -0.06 2.12
CA GLN A 117 -8.73 -0.09 2.86
C GLN A 117 -8.55 0.38 4.29
N HIS A 118 -7.46 -0.04 4.94
CA HIS A 118 -7.12 0.33 6.31
C HIS A 118 -5.65 0.78 6.39
N PRO A 119 -5.33 1.80 7.20
CA PRO A 119 -3.95 2.20 7.43
C PRO A 119 -3.11 1.05 7.99
N ILE A 120 -1.86 0.93 7.55
CA ILE A 120 -0.94 -0.10 8.02
C ILE A 120 -0.51 0.23 9.45
N LYS A 121 -0.58 -0.74 10.36
CA LYS A 121 -0.27 -0.60 11.78
C LYS A 121 0.80 -1.57 12.28
N ALA A 122 1.33 -2.43 11.43
CA ALA A 122 2.34 -3.42 11.78
C ALA A 122 3.61 -3.21 10.96
N LEU A 123 4.77 -3.63 11.53
CA LEU A 123 6.02 -3.73 10.81
C LEU A 123 5.96 -4.87 9.78
N GLY A 124 6.81 -4.82 8.77
CA GLY A 124 6.94 -5.87 7.76
C GLY A 124 6.69 -5.41 6.34
N LEU A 125 6.57 -6.39 5.44
CA LEU A 125 6.33 -6.20 4.02
C LEU A 125 4.83 -6.22 3.74
N HIS A 126 4.31 -5.14 3.21
CA HIS A 126 2.89 -4.99 2.89
C HIS A 126 2.71 -4.75 1.38
N PRO A 127 2.09 -5.68 0.64
CA PRO A 127 1.74 -5.45 -0.76
C PRO A 127 0.58 -4.46 -0.84
N VAL A 128 0.79 -3.34 -1.52
CA VAL A 128 -0.20 -2.28 -1.70
C VAL A 128 -0.54 -2.13 -3.17
N PRO A 129 -1.81 -2.27 -3.56
CA PRO A 129 -2.25 -2.01 -4.91
C PRO A 129 -2.31 -0.50 -5.20
N ILE A 130 -1.80 -0.12 -6.36
CA ILE A 130 -1.81 1.24 -6.87
C ILE A 130 -2.62 1.28 -8.16
N HIS A 131 -3.69 2.06 -8.18
CA HIS A 131 -4.55 2.26 -9.34
C HIS A 131 -4.15 3.55 -10.06
N LEU A 132 -3.26 3.47 -11.03
CA LEU A 132 -2.81 4.61 -11.83
C LEU A 132 -3.88 5.06 -12.82
N HIS A 133 -4.62 4.11 -13.37
CA HIS A 133 -5.73 4.32 -14.29
C HIS A 133 -6.83 3.29 -14.00
N PRO A 134 -8.10 3.51 -14.36
CA PRO A 134 -9.16 2.51 -14.18
C PRO A 134 -8.89 1.14 -14.83
N GLU A 135 -7.94 1.09 -15.75
CA GLU A 135 -7.53 -0.13 -16.46
C GLU A 135 -6.09 -0.57 -16.14
N VAL A 136 -5.35 0.20 -15.35
CA VAL A 136 -3.93 -0.07 -15.05
C VAL A 136 -3.73 -0.09 -13.55
N GLU A 137 -3.44 -1.29 -13.05
CA GLU A 137 -3.16 -1.55 -11.64
C GLU A 137 -1.74 -2.10 -11.50
N SER A 138 -1.01 -1.62 -10.51
CA SER A 138 0.33 -2.12 -10.15
C SER A 138 0.34 -2.52 -8.68
N LYS A 139 1.23 -3.44 -8.31
CA LYS A 139 1.47 -3.82 -6.92
C LYS A 139 2.85 -3.35 -6.49
N VAL A 140 2.91 -2.61 -5.41
CA VAL A 140 4.15 -2.13 -4.79
C VAL A 140 4.28 -2.72 -3.40
N THR A 141 5.49 -3.14 -3.03
CA THR A 141 5.77 -3.64 -1.69
C THR A 141 6.22 -2.48 -0.80
N VAL A 142 5.45 -2.21 0.24
CA VAL A 142 5.81 -1.23 1.26
C VAL A 142 6.47 -1.96 2.43
N ASN A 143 7.74 -1.66 2.66
CA ASN A 143 8.51 -2.19 3.78
C ASN A 143 8.46 -1.18 4.93
N VAL A 144 7.79 -1.55 6.02
CA VAL A 144 7.68 -0.73 7.22
C VAL A 144 8.63 -1.27 8.28
N ALA A 145 9.62 -0.46 8.67
CA ALA A 145 10.67 -0.84 9.62
C ALA A 145 10.90 0.24 10.68
N ARG A 146 11.62 -0.08 11.77
CA ARG A 146 12.06 0.87 12.81
C ARG A 146 13.33 1.62 12.41
N SER A 147 14.21 0.94 11.66
CA SER A 147 15.48 1.47 11.19
C SER A 147 15.77 1.00 9.76
N ALA A 148 16.70 1.65 9.08
CA ALA A 148 17.13 1.25 7.74
C ALA A 148 17.74 -0.16 7.74
N GLU A 149 18.53 -0.51 8.76
CA GLU A 149 19.12 -1.85 8.90
C GLU A 149 18.05 -2.95 9.02
N GLN A 150 16.98 -2.69 9.77
CA GLN A 150 15.86 -3.61 9.88
C GLN A 150 15.13 -3.77 8.54
N ALA A 151 14.99 -2.69 7.78
CA ALA A 151 14.37 -2.75 6.46
C ALA A 151 15.16 -3.63 5.49
N GLU A 152 16.50 -3.57 5.54
CA GLU A 152 17.37 -4.40 4.71
C GLU A 152 17.28 -5.90 5.07
N ARG A 153 17.21 -6.23 6.36
CA ARG A 153 17.01 -7.61 6.83
C ARG A 153 15.65 -8.16 6.41
N GLN A 154 14.59 -7.35 6.55
CA GLN A 154 13.25 -7.72 6.08
C GLN A 154 13.20 -7.91 4.57
N ALA A 155 13.93 -7.10 3.80
CA ALA A 155 14.04 -7.28 2.35
C ALA A 155 14.74 -8.59 1.95
N LYS A 156 15.63 -9.12 2.81
CA LYS A 156 16.30 -10.42 2.65
C LYS A 156 15.44 -11.61 3.12
N GLY A 157 14.25 -11.36 3.65
CA GLY A 157 13.31 -12.40 4.09
C GLY A 157 13.45 -12.81 5.56
N GLU A 158 14.17 -12.04 6.39
CA GLU A 158 14.21 -12.26 7.82
C GLU A 158 12.94 -11.67 8.48
N ASP A 159 12.08 -12.53 9.00
CA ASP A 159 10.91 -12.14 9.81
C ASP A 159 11.35 -11.67 11.20
N LEU A 160 11.64 -10.38 11.32
CA LEU A 160 12.04 -9.75 12.58
C LEU A 160 10.83 -9.43 13.51
N THR A 161 9.64 -9.89 13.16
CA THR A 161 8.45 -9.83 14.02
C THR A 161 8.42 -10.94 15.07
N VAL A 162 9.15 -12.02 14.83
CA VAL A 162 9.35 -13.07 15.82
C VAL A 162 10.53 -12.62 16.70
N ARG A 163 10.29 -12.31 17.98
CA ARG A 163 11.35 -12.33 19.00
C ARG A 163 12.18 -13.58 18.74
N GLU A 164 13.50 -13.47 18.64
CA GLU A 164 14.36 -14.53 19.07
C GLU A 164 13.88 -14.85 20.49
N GLN A 165 13.04 -15.85 20.62
CA GLN A 165 12.91 -16.58 21.86
C GLN A 165 14.30 -17.19 22.03
N THR A 166 15.21 -16.41 22.64
CA THR A 166 16.35 -17.00 23.35
C THR A 166 15.71 -18.07 24.22
N SER A 167 15.81 -19.30 23.77
CA SER A 167 15.11 -20.38 24.45
C SER A 167 15.61 -20.35 25.89
N MET A 168 14.68 -20.37 26.85
CA MET A 168 15.04 -20.47 28.28
C MET A 168 15.96 -21.66 28.51
N ASP A 169 16.01 -22.62 27.59
CA ASP A 169 16.91 -23.76 27.54
C ASP A 169 18.37 -23.35 27.28
N ASP A 170 18.67 -22.35 26.44
CA ASP A 170 20.03 -21.88 26.21
C ASP A 170 20.58 -21.12 27.43
N LEU A 171 19.75 -20.32 28.09
CA LEU A 171 20.10 -19.67 29.35
C LEU A 171 20.26 -20.69 30.48
N GLY A 172 19.46 -21.74 30.52
CA GLY A 172 19.55 -22.83 31.47
C GLY A 172 20.82 -23.67 31.32
N LEU A 173 21.27 -23.88 30.09
CA LEU A 173 22.51 -24.59 29.77
C LEU A 173 23.78 -23.79 30.15
N GLU A 174 23.79 -22.48 29.96
CA GLU A 174 24.92 -21.61 30.37
C GLU A 174 25.02 -21.50 31.90
N VAL A 175 23.88 -21.33 32.60
CA VAL A 175 23.86 -21.32 34.08
C VAL A 175 24.26 -22.67 34.64
N GLY A 176 23.83 -23.77 34.05
CA GLY A 176 24.22 -25.12 34.42
C GLY A 176 25.72 -25.39 34.26
N LYS A 177 26.33 -24.90 33.17
CA LYS A 177 27.79 -24.98 32.95
C LYS A 177 28.59 -24.15 33.96
N ALA A 178 28.15 -22.91 34.20
CA ALA A 178 28.81 -22.03 35.18
C ALA A 178 28.73 -22.57 36.63
N LEU A 179 27.64 -23.25 37.00
CA LEU A 179 27.49 -23.93 38.30
C LEU A 179 28.34 -25.21 38.38
N ALA A 180 28.56 -25.92 37.29
CA ALA A 180 29.38 -27.12 37.24
C ALA A 180 30.89 -26.80 37.29
N GLU A 181 31.32 -25.64 36.80
CA GLU A 181 32.70 -25.14 36.89
C GLU A 181 33.03 -24.53 38.25
N ALA A 182 32.04 -24.01 38.98
CA ALA A 182 32.19 -23.61 40.37
C ALA A 182 32.12 -24.87 41.29
N GLY A 183 33.19 -25.59 41.40
CA GLY A 183 33.30 -26.82 42.22
C GLY A 183 32.76 -26.66 43.64
N PRO A 184 32.47 -27.77 44.34
CA PRO A 184 31.88 -27.75 45.69
C PRO A 184 32.85 -27.06 46.67
N GLY A 185 32.41 -25.87 47.11
CA GLY A 185 33.15 -25.06 48.06
C GLY A 185 33.53 -25.86 49.31
N GLU A 186 34.82 -25.82 49.66
CA GLU A 186 35.42 -26.35 50.88
C GLU A 186 34.60 -25.97 52.12
N SER A 187 34.19 -26.97 52.82
CA SER A 187 33.64 -26.83 54.19
C SER A 187 34.67 -26.22 55.10
N LEU A 188 34.51 -24.99 55.53
CA LEU A 188 35.25 -24.39 56.62
C LEU A 188 34.90 -25.11 57.92
N GLY A 189 35.86 -25.91 58.39
CA GLY A 189 35.81 -26.57 59.69
C GLY A 189 35.69 -25.56 60.83
N ARG A 190 34.83 -25.86 61.74
CA ARG A 190 34.79 -25.29 63.12
C ARG A 190 35.91 -25.86 63.96
N GLU A 191 36.72 -24.99 64.49
CA GLU A 191 37.23 -25.09 65.85
C GLU A 191 36.87 -23.87 66.66
#